data_096c127911149e18bd715bdb6fe71795
#
_entry.id   096c127911149e18bd715bdb6fe71795
#
_cell.length_a   1.000
_cell.length_b   1.000
_cell.length_c   1.000
_cell.angle_alpha   90.00
_cell.angle_beta   90.00
_cell.angle_gamma   90.00
#
_symmetry.space_group_name_H-M   'P 1'
#
loop_
_entity.id
_entity.type
_entity.pdbx_description
1 polymer ?
#
loop_
_entity_poly.entity_id
_entity_poly.type
_entity_poly.pdbx_seq_one_letter_code
_entity_poly.pdbx_strand_id
1 'polypeptide(L)'
;MAITPNEAQFLALAEAPDDQPVTMLNLLKYKERADGGEGSGEDAYAQYGATAVAMVEERGGKVLWAGRADQILIGDPDEDWDQVVLVQYPSRAAFLDMVSQPDYLKAHEHRESGLERTVLVACTEAMSRLRGGGS
;
A
#
# COMPACT_ATOMS: atom_id res chain seq x y z
N MET A 1 -7.58 -13.83 6.46
CA MET A 1 -7.59 -12.59 5.68
C MET A 1 -6.24 -12.38 5.00
N ALA A 2 -6.25 -12.11 3.73
CA ALA A 2 -5.00 -11.97 2.97
C ALA A 2 -4.34 -10.62 3.24
N ILE A 3 -3.05 -10.64 3.52
CA ILE A 3 -2.22 -9.44 3.67
C ILE A 3 -1.28 -9.32 2.46
N THR A 4 -1.06 -10.42 1.77
CA THR A 4 -0.20 -10.48 0.58
C THR A 4 -1.02 -10.94 -0.62
N PRO A 5 -0.57 -10.63 -1.85
CA PRO A 5 -1.25 -11.11 -3.05
C PRO A 5 -1.19 -12.64 -3.14
N ASN A 6 -2.21 -13.24 -3.71
CA ASN A 6 -2.09 -14.62 -4.13
C ASN A 6 -1.38 -14.69 -5.49
N GLU A 7 -0.98 -15.88 -5.90
CA GLU A 7 -0.21 -16.07 -7.13
C GLU A 7 -0.95 -15.54 -8.36
N ALA A 8 -2.25 -15.81 -8.47
CA ALA A 8 -3.04 -15.36 -9.62
C ALA A 8 -3.11 -13.84 -9.70
N GLN A 9 -3.30 -13.18 -8.55
CA GLN A 9 -3.34 -11.71 -8.50
C GLN A 9 -1.99 -11.11 -8.86
N PHE A 10 -0.90 -11.69 -8.38
CA PHE A 10 0.45 -11.22 -8.66
C PHE A 10 0.77 -11.37 -10.15
N LEU A 11 0.42 -12.52 -10.75
CA LEU A 11 0.64 -12.76 -12.17
C LEU A 11 -0.20 -11.81 -13.03
N ALA A 12 -1.45 -11.55 -12.63
CA ALA A 12 -2.29 -10.61 -13.36
C ALA A 12 -1.68 -9.21 -13.39
N LEU A 13 -1.09 -8.77 -12.29
CA LEU A 13 -0.40 -7.49 -12.26
C LEU A 13 0.81 -7.49 -13.18
N ALA A 14 1.61 -8.57 -13.15
CA ALA A 14 2.83 -8.67 -13.93
C ALA A 14 2.56 -8.76 -15.43
N GLU A 15 1.44 -9.37 -15.81
CA GLU A 15 1.09 -9.60 -17.22
C GLU A 15 0.27 -8.46 -17.84
N ALA A 16 -0.25 -7.54 -17.03
CA ALA A 16 -1.04 -6.42 -17.54
C ALA A 16 -0.17 -5.45 -18.36
N PRO A 17 -0.77 -4.72 -19.32
CA PRO A 17 -0.02 -3.70 -20.05
C PRO A 17 0.65 -2.69 -19.12
N ASP A 18 1.90 -2.34 -19.40
CA ASP A 18 2.71 -1.50 -18.52
C ASP A 18 3.20 -0.24 -19.24
N ASP A 19 2.26 0.48 -19.85
CA ASP A 19 2.51 1.69 -20.62
C ASP A 19 2.14 2.98 -19.89
N GLN A 20 1.73 2.87 -18.63
CA GLN A 20 1.28 3.99 -17.82
C GLN A 20 1.71 3.83 -16.37
N PRO A 21 1.79 4.94 -15.62
CA PRO A 21 1.95 4.83 -14.17
C PRO A 21 0.79 4.06 -13.55
N VAL A 22 1.07 3.40 -12.45
CA VAL A 22 0.06 2.70 -11.68
C VAL A 22 -0.06 3.35 -10.31
N THR A 23 -1.30 3.59 -9.87
CA THR A 23 -1.56 4.11 -8.52
C THR A 23 -2.15 2.98 -7.69
N MET A 24 -1.48 2.66 -6.60
CA MET A 24 -1.95 1.65 -5.66
C MET A 24 -2.79 2.31 -4.59
N LEU A 25 -4.06 1.92 -4.54
CA LEU A 25 -4.97 2.36 -3.49
C LEU A 25 -4.91 1.33 -2.37
N ASN A 26 -4.51 1.80 -1.19
CA ASN A 26 -4.40 0.96 0.01
C ASN A 26 -5.51 1.30 0.98
N LEU A 27 -6.24 0.28 1.41
CA LEU A 27 -7.14 0.38 2.56
C LEU A 27 -6.49 -0.42 3.68
N LEU A 28 -6.33 0.22 4.84
CA LEU A 28 -5.57 -0.36 5.94
C LEU A 28 -6.43 -0.44 7.20
N LYS A 29 -6.43 -1.61 7.83
CA LYS A 29 -6.99 -1.81 9.17
C LYS A 29 -5.88 -2.31 10.06
N TYR A 30 -5.53 -1.54 11.09
CA TYR A 30 -4.43 -1.89 11.98
C TYR A 30 -4.88 -2.86 13.07
N LYS A 31 -3.97 -3.75 13.45
CA LYS A 31 -4.14 -4.51 14.68
C LYS A 31 -4.01 -3.55 15.85
N GLU A 32 -4.75 -3.80 16.91
CA GLU A 32 -4.62 -3.03 18.14
C GLU A 32 -3.20 -3.16 18.70
N ARG A 33 -2.68 -4.40 18.69
CA ARG A 33 -1.28 -4.70 19.03
C ARG A 33 -0.61 -5.41 17.87
N ALA A 34 0.62 -5.00 17.59
CA ALA A 34 1.44 -5.70 16.60
C ALA A 34 1.73 -7.12 17.07
N ASP A 35 1.97 -8.01 16.12
CA ASP A 35 2.40 -9.37 16.44
C ASP A 35 3.72 -9.28 17.21
N GLY A 36 3.86 -10.12 18.23
CA GLY A 36 5.03 -10.05 19.11
C GLY A 36 4.81 -9.18 20.34
N GLY A 37 3.72 -8.43 20.39
CA GLY A 37 3.31 -7.68 21.57
C GLY A 37 4.06 -6.37 21.83
N GLU A 38 4.84 -5.89 20.88
CA GLU A 38 5.59 -4.65 21.01
C GLU A 38 4.93 -3.53 20.23
N GLY A 39 4.22 -2.64 20.93
CA GLY A 39 3.57 -1.49 20.32
C GLY A 39 2.28 -1.82 19.63
N SER A 40 1.71 -0.83 18.97
CA SER A 40 0.46 -0.96 18.25
C SER A 40 0.71 -1.46 16.83
N GLY A 41 -0.36 -1.95 16.18
CA GLY A 41 -0.30 -2.28 14.76
C GLY A 41 0.05 -1.08 13.91
N GLU A 42 -0.46 0.09 14.29
CA GLU A 42 -0.16 1.34 13.58
C GLU A 42 1.32 1.68 13.66
N ASP A 43 1.95 1.51 14.84
CA ASP A 43 3.38 1.73 15.01
C ASP A 43 4.22 0.79 14.15
N ALA A 44 3.83 -0.48 14.09
CA ALA A 44 4.52 -1.46 13.24
C ALA A 44 4.41 -1.08 11.77
N TYR A 45 3.21 -0.67 11.33
CA TYR A 45 3.02 -0.24 9.95
C TYR A 45 3.85 1.02 9.64
N ALA A 46 4.00 1.93 10.60
CA ALA A 46 4.82 3.12 10.42
C ALA A 46 6.29 2.76 10.17
N GLN A 47 6.80 1.72 10.81
CA GLN A 47 8.16 1.23 10.55
C GLN A 47 8.29 0.70 9.13
N TYR A 48 7.30 -0.05 8.67
CA TYR A 48 7.23 -0.47 7.27
C TYR A 48 7.23 0.73 6.34
N GLY A 49 6.39 1.72 6.63
CA GLY A 49 6.23 2.90 5.80
C GLY A 49 7.51 3.70 5.63
N ALA A 50 8.31 3.82 6.68
CA ALA A 50 9.57 4.56 6.60
C ALA A 50 10.50 3.96 5.54
N THR A 51 10.61 2.63 5.48
CA THR A 51 11.43 1.96 4.48
C THR A 51 10.76 1.97 3.11
N ALA A 52 9.47 1.65 3.07
CA ALA A 52 8.75 1.52 1.81
C ALA A 52 8.68 2.84 1.04
N VAL A 53 8.42 3.96 1.73
CA VAL A 53 8.36 5.27 1.08
C VAL A 53 9.69 5.61 0.44
N ALA A 54 10.80 5.37 1.13
CA ALA A 54 12.13 5.63 0.57
C ALA A 54 12.37 4.79 -0.69
N MET A 55 11.96 3.53 -0.67
CA MET A 55 12.13 2.63 -1.82
C MET A 55 11.24 3.04 -3.00
N VAL A 56 10.04 3.53 -2.72
CA VAL A 56 9.14 4.06 -3.73
C VAL A 56 9.78 5.27 -4.43
N GLU A 57 10.31 6.19 -3.63
CA GLU A 57 10.92 7.41 -4.15
C GLU A 57 12.18 7.13 -4.96
N GLU A 58 12.99 6.15 -4.55
CA GLU A 58 14.16 5.71 -5.31
C GLU A 58 13.80 5.25 -6.72
N ARG A 59 12.59 4.73 -6.91
CA ARG A 59 12.10 4.24 -8.19
C ARG A 59 11.28 5.26 -8.98
N GLY A 60 11.27 6.50 -8.53
CA GLY A 60 10.54 7.57 -9.19
C GLY A 60 9.06 7.63 -8.85
N GLY A 61 8.64 6.85 -7.85
CA GLY A 61 7.27 6.91 -7.34
C GLY A 61 7.10 7.91 -6.22
N LYS A 62 5.88 8.00 -5.72
CA LYS A 62 5.58 8.93 -4.62
C LYS A 62 4.27 8.58 -3.95
N VAL A 63 4.14 8.97 -2.69
CA VAL A 63 2.86 8.94 -2.00
C VAL A 63 2.09 10.16 -2.45
N LEU A 64 0.96 9.96 -3.11
CA LEU A 64 0.14 11.07 -3.61
C LEU A 64 -0.73 11.67 -2.50
N TRP A 65 -1.24 10.81 -1.63
CA TRP A 65 -2.17 11.24 -0.60
C TRP A 65 -2.33 10.16 0.44
N ALA A 66 -2.52 10.57 1.69
CA ALA A 66 -2.85 9.66 2.77
C ALA A 66 -3.86 10.34 3.67
N GLY A 67 -4.81 9.59 4.19
CA GLY A 67 -5.84 10.15 5.05
C GLY A 67 -6.46 9.10 5.93
N ARG A 68 -7.11 9.56 7.00
CA ARG A 68 -7.85 8.70 7.91
C ARG A 68 -9.20 8.35 7.29
N ALA A 69 -9.57 7.08 7.37
CA ALA A 69 -10.90 6.64 6.97
C ALA A 69 -11.82 6.78 8.18
N ASP A 70 -12.58 7.88 8.22
CA ASP A 70 -13.36 8.23 9.40
C ASP A 70 -14.64 7.42 9.53
N GLN A 71 -15.30 7.13 8.41
CA GLN A 71 -16.55 6.38 8.43
C GLN A 71 -16.88 5.85 7.06
N ILE A 72 -17.61 4.74 7.03
CA ILE A 72 -18.19 4.22 5.81
C ILE A 72 -19.54 4.89 5.62
N LEU A 73 -19.63 5.75 4.61
CA LEU A 73 -20.88 6.44 4.31
C LEU A 73 -21.85 5.53 3.54
N ILE A 74 -21.30 4.75 2.61
CA ILE A 74 -22.05 3.76 1.84
C ILE A 74 -21.24 2.48 1.83
N GLY A 75 -21.82 1.41 2.32
CA GLY A 75 -21.17 0.11 2.40
C GLY A 75 -21.47 -0.56 3.73
N ASP A 76 -20.81 -1.68 4.00
CA ASP A 76 -21.00 -2.42 5.24
C ASP A 76 -20.19 -1.74 6.35
N PRO A 77 -20.84 -1.24 7.42
CA PRO A 77 -20.12 -0.57 8.50
C PRO A 77 -19.20 -1.51 9.28
N ASP A 78 -19.40 -2.84 9.18
CA ASP A 78 -18.51 -3.81 9.82
C ASP A 78 -17.22 -4.01 9.05
N GLU A 79 -17.13 -3.50 7.83
CA GLU A 79 -15.93 -3.54 7.01
C GLU A 79 -15.22 -2.18 7.05
N ASP A 80 -14.99 -1.68 8.24
CA ASP A 80 -14.37 -0.39 8.45
C ASP A 80 -12.84 -0.44 8.22
N TRP A 81 -12.30 0.75 8.01
CA TRP A 81 -10.87 0.94 7.73
C TRP A 81 -10.32 2.06 8.60
N ASP A 82 -9.02 2.05 8.83
CA ASP A 82 -8.35 3.10 9.61
C ASP A 82 -7.72 4.15 8.72
N GLN A 83 -7.18 3.74 7.58
CA GLN A 83 -6.42 4.66 6.74
C GLN A 83 -6.53 4.29 5.26
N VAL A 84 -6.46 5.32 4.41
CA VAL A 84 -6.37 5.19 2.95
C VAL A 84 -5.07 5.83 2.52
N VAL A 85 -4.32 5.15 1.65
CA VAL A 85 -3.06 5.68 1.10
C VAL A 85 -3.03 5.45 -0.40
N LEU A 86 -2.72 6.50 -1.15
CA LEU A 86 -2.52 6.41 -2.61
C LEU A 86 -1.03 6.55 -2.90
N VAL A 87 -0.46 5.51 -3.52
CA VAL A 87 0.96 5.48 -3.86
C VAL A 87 1.10 5.26 -5.34
N GLN A 88 1.77 6.19 -6.02
CA GLN A 88 1.99 6.07 -7.46
C GLN A 88 3.37 5.53 -7.76
N TYR A 89 3.43 4.58 -8.69
CA TYR A 89 4.67 4.05 -9.25
C TYR A 89 4.73 4.43 -10.73
N PRO A 90 5.92 4.69 -11.28
CA PRO A 90 6.02 5.05 -12.71
C PRO A 90 5.57 3.91 -13.63
N SER A 91 5.61 2.67 -13.14
CA SER A 91 5.21 1.50 -13.91
C SER A 91 4.90 0.34 -12.98
N ARG A 92 4.24 -0.69 -13.51
CA ARG A 92 4.03 -1.94 -12.77
C ARG A 92 5.37 -2.63 -12.52
N ALA A 93 6.29 -2.54 -13.49
CA ALA A 93 7.63 -3.11 -13.35
C ALA A 93 8.38 -2.49 -12.16
N ALA A 94 8.24 -1.19 -11.93
CA ALA A 94 8.86 -0.53 -10.79
C ALA A 94 8.34 -1.07 -9.46
N PHE A 95 7.02 -1.28 -9.36
CA PHE A 95 6.41 -1.88 -8.19
C PHE A 95 6.94 -3.30 -7.96
N LEU A 96 6.92 -4.12 -9.00
CA LEU A 96 7.37 -5.51 -8.92
C LEU A 96 8.85 -5.60 -8.53
N ASP A 97 9.68 -4.72 -9.07
CA ASP A 97 11.09 -4.65 -8.71
C ASP A 97 11.26 -4.33 -7.23
N MET A 98 10.50 -3.36 -6.73
CA MET A 98 10.58 -2.96 -5.33
C MET A 98 10.22 -4.11 -4.39
N VAL A 99 9.09 -4.76 -4.63
CA VAL A 99 8.58 -5.79 -3.72
C VAL A 99 9.39 -7.09 -3.76
N SER A 100 10.27 -7.24 -4.73
CA SER A 100 11.16 -8.40 -4.81
C SER A 100 12.52 -8.17 -4.13
N GLN A 101 12.80 -6.96 -3.65
CA GLN A 101 14.08 -6.65 -3.01
C GLN A 101 14.15 -7.20 -1.59
N PRO A 102 15.32 -7.69 -1.16
CA PRO A 102 15.47 -8.18 0.22
C PRO A 102 15.10 -7.16 1.28
N ASP A 103 15.45 -5.89 1.07
CA ASP A 103 15.13 -4.83 2.02
C ASP A 103 13.62 -4.63 2.14
N TYR A 104 12.89 -4.73 1.03
CA TYR A 104 11.44 -4.65 1.06
C TYR A 104 10.84 -5.84 1.82
N LEU A 105 11.31 -7.04 1.53
CA LEU A 105 10.81 -8.25 2.16
C LEU A 105 11.00 -8.20 3.67
N LYS A 106 12.12 -7.64 4.12
CA LYS A 106 12.37 -7.46 5.54
C LYS A 106 11.41 -6.42 6.15
N ALA A 107 11.21 -5.30 5.48
CA ALA A 107 10.28 -4.27 5.95
C ALA A 107 8.85 -4.80 5.98
N HIS A 108 8.49 -5.66 5.04
CA HIS A 108 7.16 -6.25 4.92
C HIS A 108 6.74 -7.03 6.17
N GLU A 109 7.68 -7.53 6.95
CA GLU A 109 7.38 -8.19 8.21
C GLU A 109 6.66 -7.25 9.17
N HIS A 110 7.03 -5.98 9.19
CA HIS A 110 6.35 -4.96 10.01
C HIS A 110 4.94 -4.69 9.49
N ARG A 111 4.75 -4.73 8.17
CA ARG A 111 3.44 -4.58 7.56
C ARG A 111 2.52 -5.73 7.98
N GLU A 112 3.01 -6.96 7.89
CA GLU A 112 2.23 -8.14 8.27
C GLU A 112 1.92 -8.14 9.77
N SER A 113 2.87 -7.74 10.60
CA SER A 113 2.65 -7.73 12.05
C SER A 113 1.67 -6.65 12.49
N GLY A 114 1.50 -5.60 11.70
CA GLY A 114 0.68 -4.45 12.06
C GLY A 114 -0.72 -4.44 11.45
N LEU A 115 -0.97 -5.16 10.37
CA LEU A 115 -2.24 -5.11 9.67
C LEU A 115 -3.16 -6.28 10.02
N GLU A 116 -4.39 -5.94 10.42
CA GLU A 116 -5.44 -6.94 10.63
C GLU A 116 -6.05 -7.35 9.30
N ARG A 117 -6.34 -6.38 8.44
CA ARG A 117 -6.80 -6.62 7.06
C ARG A 117 -6.38 -5.45 6.18
N THR A 118 -6.34 -5.73 4.89
CA THR A 118 -5.95 -4.71 3.92
C THR A 118 -6.56 -5.04 2.56
N VAL A 119 -6.75 -3.99 1.77
CA VAL A 119 -7.08 -4.14 0.35
C VAL A 119 -6.07 -3.28 -0.41
N LEU A 120 -5.55 -3.81 -1.49
CA LEU A 120 -4.63 -3.12 -2.37
C LEU A 120 -5.18 -3.22 -3.78
N VAL A 121 -5.49 -2.08 -4.39
CA VAL A 121 -6.07 -2.03 -5.73
C VAL A 121 -5.12 -1.29 -6.65
N ALA A 122 -4.75 -1.93 -7.75
CA ALA A 122 -3.95 -1.28 -8.79
C ALA A 122 -4.88 -0.47 -9.69
N CYS A 123 -4.63 0.82 -9.78
CA CYS A 123 -5.48 1.76 -10.53
C CYS A 123 -4.69 2.45 -11.62
N THR A 124 -5.36 2.67 -12.75
CA THR A 124 -4.83 3.54 -13.81
C THR A 124 -5.59 4.85 -13.74
N GLU A 125 -4.88 5.96 -13.79
CA GLU A 125 -5.51 7.27 -13.64
C GLU A 125 -6.46 7.58 -14.79
N ALA A 126 -7.69 7.98 -14.45
CA ALA A 126 -8.63 8.52 -15.41
C ALA A 126 -8.61 10.04 -15.37
N MET A 127 -8.52 10.61 -14.15
CA MET A 127 -8.46 12.05 -13.95
C MET A 127 -7.90 12.33 -12.56
N SER A 128 -7.05 13.32 -12.43
CA SER A 128 -6.51 13.71 -11.13
C SER A 128 -6.18 15.19 -11.09
N ARG A 129 -6.39 15.78 -9.92
CA ARG A 129 -5.87 17.10 -9.58
C ARG A 129 -4.80 17.00 -8.50
N LEU A 130 -4.44 15.77 -8.13
CA LEU A 130 -3.33 15.53 -7.21
C LEU A 130 -2.04 15.63 -7.99
N ARG A 131 -1.19 16.58 -7.62
CA ARG A 131 0.12 16.77 -8.27
C ARG A 131 1.18 16.55 -7.22
N GLY A 132 1.81 15.42 -7.27
CA GLY A 132 2.95 15.19 -6.40
C GLY A 132 3.99 16.28 -6.60
N GLY A 133 4.50 16.84 -5.54
CA GLY A 133 5.47 17.91 -5.62
C GLY A 133 4.90 19.27 -5.99
N GLY A 134 3.59 19.43 -5.95
CA GLY A 134 2.93 20.71 -6.12
C GLY A 134 2.94 21.26 -7.54
N SER A 135 3.13 20.43 -8.50
CA SER A 135 3.09 20.87 -9.89
C SER A 135 1.68 21.08 -10.37
#